data_5cf95fed19eb4a031689febca3efe52a
#
_entry.id   5cf95fed19eb4a031689febca3efe52a
#
_cell.length_a   1.000
_cell.length_b   1.000
_cell.length_c   1.000
_cell.angle_alpha   90.00
_cell.angle_beta   90.00
_cell.angle_gamma   90.00
#
_symmetry.space_group_name_H-M   'P 1'
#
loop_
_entity.id
_entity.type
_entity.pdbx_description
1 polymer ?
#
loop_
_entity_poly.entity_id
_entity_poly.type
_entity_poly.pdbx_seq_one_letter_code
_entity_poly.pdbx_strand_id
1 'polypeptide(L)'
;MLSAILRRHLARHRGPLVLVLIFQTVQVLANLYLPTLNADVIDRGIAQGDTGYVVRTGGWMLAITVVQILANLVAIYYGARTAMRFGRDLRAEIFSTVEEFAAEELGRFGAPSLITRTTNDVQQIQMLVFMTLVMMVSAPITAVGGVVMALRHDVALSGLLLVVVPVLVGCLGLIIVRLHPLFRRMQVQVDGVNQILREQITGVRVIRAFVKDPAEQERFAVANDELRDVAVTAGRLMTSMFPLIMLIMNVSTVAVIWFGGLRVDSGDMQVGDLVAMMTYLMQILMSVLMASMMFMVLPRAQVSAERISEVLSTQPTVRAPAEPVRPVERRGVVELRGVSFTFPGADDPVLRDIDLVARPGRTTAIIGSTGSGKTTLVNLIPRLMDATAGQVLIDGVDVRDLDLDALWECFGLVPQRPYLFTGTVASNLRLGREDATEDELWAALEIAQAREFVEAMEGGLEAPITQGGTNVSGGQRQRLAIARAVVRRPLVYLFDDSFSALDYATDAALRTALRPTTRESTVVVVAQRVNTIRDADEIIVLDEGAVVGRGRHGELMQTCETYREIVLSQLSEEEAA
;
A
#
# COMPACT_ATOMS: atom_id res chain seq x y z
N MET A 1 12.28 12.38 -6.56
CA MET A 1 11.50 11.64 -5.57
C MET A 1 12.29 10.44 -5.03
N LEU A 2 12.70 9.44 -5.82
CA LEU A 2 13.47 8.29 -5.36
C LEU A 2 14.73 8.67 -4.56
N SER A 3 15.55 9.60 -5.07
CA SER A 3 16.78 10.06 -4.38
C SER A 3 16.50 10.71 -3.02
N ALA A 4 15.37 11.39 -2.87
CA ALA A 4 14.97 12.00 -1.60
C ALA A 4 14.59 10.94 -0.56
N ILE A 5 13.78 9.93 -0.95
CA ILE A 5 13.40 8.79 -0.10
C ILE A 5 14.67 8.02 0.33
N LEU A 6 15.54 7.68 -0.63
CA LEU A 6 16.78 6.97 -0.35
C LEU A 6 17.67 7.77 0.63
N ARG A 7 17.89 9.06 0.36
CA ARG A 7 18.73 9.90 1.22
C ARG A 7 18.17 10.02 2.64
N ARG A 8 16.85 10.21 2.78
CA ARG A 8 16.18 10.37 4.08
C ARG A 8 16.30 9.12 4.95
N HIS A 9 16.02 7.94 4.37
CA HIS A 9 16.04 6.68 5.13
C HIS A 9 17.44 6.08 5.29
N LEU A 10 18.27 6.08 4.23
CA LEU A 10 19.62 5.51 4.32
C LEU A 10 20.56 6.35 5.19
N ALA A 11 20.31 7.65 5.33
CA ALA A 11 21.09 8.49 6.25
C ALA A 11 21.01 8.02 7.71
N ARG A 12 19.95 7.32 8.10
CA ARG A 12 19.81 6.71 9.43
C ARG A 12 20.69 5.47 9.62
N HIS A 13 21.19 4.87 8.53
CA HIS A 13 21.96 3.61 8.52
C HIS A 13 23.41 3.80 8.04
N ARG A 14 24.03 4.96 8.30
CA ARG A 14 25.38 5.30 7.79
C ARG A 14 26.46 4.29 8.21
N GLY A 15 26.45 3.81 9.45
CA GLY A 15 27.43 2.85 9.93
C GLY A 15 27.42 1.53 9.13
N PRO A 16 26.28 0.84 9.01
CA PRO A 16 26.17 -0.34 8.15
C PRO A 16 26.56 -0.09 6.69
N LEU A 17 26.22 1.08 6.11
CA LEU A 17 26.58 1.44 4.74
C LEU A 17 28.11 1.53 4.55
N VAL A 18 28.81 2.16 5.50
CA VAL A 18 30.28 2.26 5.48
C VAL A 18 30.90 0.86 5.60
N LEU A 19 30.37 -0.01 6.46
CA LEU A 19 30.82 -1.40 6.55
C LEU A 19 30.65 -2.15 5.22
N VAL A 20 29.49 -2.02 4.56
CA VAL A 20 29.26 -2.62 3.24
C VAL A 20 30.32 -2.15 2.25
N LEU A 21 30.59 -0.84 2.17
CA LEU A 21 31.58 -0.27 1.26
C LEU A 21 32.99 -0.81 1.54
N ILE A 22 33.41 -0.85 2.81
CA ILE A 22 34.73 -1.35 3.20
C ILE A 22 34.87 -2.82 2.81
N PHE A 23 33.93 -3.67 3.23
CA PHE A 23 34.03 -5.10 2.99
C PHE A 23 33.84 -5.48 1.52
N GLN A 24 33.02 -4.76 0.77
CA GLN A 24 32.95 -4.90 -0.70
C GLN A 24 34.28 -4.53 -1.37
N THR A 25 34.89 -3.44 -0.94
CA THR A 25 36.19 -3.01 -1.47
C THR A 25 37.27 -4.06 -1.18
N VAL A 26 37.34 -4.55 0.06
CA VAL A 26 38.27 -5.63 0.45
C VAL A 26 38.04 -6.89 -0.39
N GLN A 27 36.79 -7.29 -0.54
CA GLN A 27 36.40 -8.46 -1.35
C GLN A 27 36.82 -8.31 -2.80
N VAL A 28 36.57 -7.14 -3.44
CA VAL A 28 36.94 -6.89 -4.83
C VAL A 28 38.45 -6.82 -5.01
N LEU A 29 39.18 -6.13 -4.11
CA LEU A 29 40.62 -6.06 -4.17
C LEU A 29 41.28 -7.46 -4.02
N ALA A 30 40.76 -8.27 -3.09
CA ALA A 30 41.19 -9.66 -2.94
C ALA A 30 40.95 -10.46 -4.23
N ASN A 31 39.77 -10.32 -4.83
CA ASN A 31 39.39 -10.97 -6.09
C ASN A 31 40.31 -10.56 -7.26
N LEU A 32 40.62 -9.26 -7.36
CA LEU A 32 41.50 -8.72 -8.41
C LEU A 32 42.98 -9.09 -8.21
N TYR A 33 43.41 -9.42 -7.00
CA TYR A 33 44.81 -9.79 -6.73
C TYR A 33 45.10 -11.26 -7.04
N LEU A 34 44.11 -12.15 -6.99
CA LEU A 34 44.25 -13.58 -7.25
C LEU A 34 44.81 -13.91 -8.65
N PRO A 35 44.38 -13.26 -9.77
CA PRO A 35 44.97 -13.52 -11.08
C PRO A 35 46.46 -13.18 -11.17
N THR A 36 46.93 -12.12 -10.48
CA THR A 36 48.36 -11.80 -10.41
C THR A 36 49.18 -12.90 -9.71
N LEU A 37 48.68 -13.41 -8.58
CA LEU A 37 49.32 -14.52 -7.89
C LEU A 37 49.32 -15.80 -8.74
N ASN A 38 48.25 -16.03 -9.51
CA ASN A 38 48.18 -17.16 -10.44
C ASN A 38 49.25 -17.03 -11.56
N ALA A 39 49.44 -15.80 -12.09
CA ALA A 39 50.52 -15.52 -13.03
C ALA A 39 51.91 -15.84 -12.43
N ASP A 40 52.17 -15.36 -11.21
CA ASP A 40 53.42 -15.67 -10.50
C ASP A 40 53.63 -17.17 -10.27
N VAL A 41 52.58 -17.94 -9.96
CA VAL A 41 52.65 -19.42 -9.84
C VAL A 41 53.07 -20.06 -11.16
N ILE A 42 52.52 -19.57 -12.29
CA ILE A 42 52.85 -20.10 -13.62
C ILE A 42 54.29 -19.76 -13.99
N ASP A 43 54.67 -18.48 -13.89
CA ASP A 43 55.94 -17.99 -14.44
C ASP A 43 57.16 -18.30 -13.55
N ARG A 44 57.02 -18.22 -12.22
CA ARG A 44 58.11 -18.44 -11.26
C ARG A 44 58.07 -19.81 -10.61
N GLY A 45 56.88 -20.46 -10.57
CA GLY A 45 56.74 -21.80 -10.00
C GLY A 45 56.85 -22.90 -11.05
N ILE A 46 55.85 -22.96 -11.95
CA ILE A 46 55.71 -24.07 -12.90
C ILE A 46 56.81 -23.99 -13.97
N ALA A 47 57.03 -22.82 -14.59
CA ALA A 47 57.99 -22.64 -15.66
C ALA A 47 59.46 -22.89 -15.20
N GLN A 48 59.75 -22.64 -13.91
CA GLN A 48 61.05 -22.83 -13.31
C GLN A 48 61.24 -24.17 -12.55
N GLY A 49 60.10 -24.93 -12.41
CA GLY A 49 60.11 -26.21 -11.68
C GLY A 49 60.21 -26.07 -10.16
N ASP A 50 60.01 -24.86 -9.61
CA ASP A 50 60.04 -24.61 -8.16
C ASP A 50 58.68 -24.97 -7.51
N THR A 51 58.57 -26.23 -7.09
CA THR A 51 57.40 -26.75 -6.38
C THR A 51 57.21 -26.10 -5.01
N GLY A 52 58.28 -25.66 -4.35
CA GLY A 52 58.22 -24.96 -3.06
C GLY A 52 57.52 -23.59 -3.19
N TYR A 53 57.85 -22.86 -4.28
CA TYR A 53 57.20 -21.60 -4.61
C TYR A 53 55.69 -21.80 -4.89
N VAL A 54 55.34 -22.84 -5.68
CA VAL A 54 53.93 -23.17 -5.99
C VAL A 54 53.14 -23.43 -4.73
N VAL A 55 53.64 -24.28 -3.81
CA VAL A 55 52.92 -24.61 -2.56
C VAL A 55 52.79 -23.37 -1.67
N ARG A 56 53.82 -22.56 -1.50
CA ARG A 56 53.80 -21.36 -0.67
C ARG A 56 52.83 -20.31 -1.24
N THR A 57 52.87 -20.02 -2.53
CA THR A 57 51.99 -19.05 -3.19
C THR A 57 50.56 -19.56 -3.24
N GLY A 58 50.33 -20.86 -3.47
CA GLY A 58 49.03 -21.51 -3.36
C GLY A 58 48.42 -21.36 -1.96
N GLY A 59 49.25 -21.50 -0.91
CA GLY A 59 48.81 -21.22 0.48
C GLY A 59 48.37 -19.77 0.68
N TRP A 60 49.10 -18.79 0.11
CA TRP A 60 48.66 -17.38 0.13
C TRP A 60 47.38 -17.14 -0.67
N MET A 61 47.22 -17.77 -1.83
CA MET A 61 45.95 -17.67 -2.61
C MET A 61 44.77 -18.20 -1.83
N LEU A 62 44.91 -19.32 -1.09
CA LEU A 62 43.89 -19.84 -0.22
C LEU A 62 43.54 -18.87 0.92
N ALA A 63 44.56 -18.28 1.57
CA ALA A 63 44.35 -17.30 2.63
C ALA A 63 43.57 -16.07 2.12
N ILE A 64 43.94 -15.52 0.95
CA ILE A 64 43.28 -14.40 0.31
C ILE A 64 41.84 -14.77 -0.08
N THR A 65 41.62 -15.98 -0.60
CA THR A 65 40.25 -16.47 -0.92
C THR A 65 39.38 -16.57 0.33
N VAL A 66 39.93 -17.02 1.46
CA VAL A 66 39.19 -17.04 2.74
C VAL A 66 38.83 -15.61 3.16
N VAL A 67 39.77 -14.66 3.09
CA VAL A 67 39.49 -13.24 3.39
C VAL A 67 38.42 -12.67 2.45
N GLN A 68 38.50 -12.97 1.16
CA GLN A 68 37.52 -12.59 0.15
C GLN A 68 36.10 -13.09 0.51
N ILE A 69 35.97 -14.38 0.85
CA ILE A 69 34.67 -15.00 1.20
C ILE A 69 34.13 -14.39 2.48
N LEU A 70 34.94 -14.24 3.51
CA LEU A 70 34.52 -13.64 4.78
C LEU A 70 34.06 -12.17 4.58
N ALA A 71 34.84 -11.40 3.83
CA ALA A 71 34.47 -10.01 3.50
C ALA A 71 33.17 -9.95 2.72
N ASN A 72 32.97 -10.84 1.75
CA ASN A 72 31.70 -10.93 0.98
C ASN A 72 30.51 -11.28 1.87
N LEU A 73 30.64 -12.28 2.76
CA LEU A 73 29.60 -12.66 3.69
C LEU A 73 29.17 -11.50 4.61
N VAL A 74 30.16 -10.76 5.15
CA VAL A 74 29.90 -9.58 5.97
C VAL A 74 29.22 -8.48 5.17
N ALA A 75 29.67 -8.21 3.95
CA ALA A 75 29.07 -7.21 3.06
C ALA A 75 27.63 -7.55 2.71
N ILE A 76 27.34 -8.80 2.34
CA ILE A 76 25.99 -9.28 2.04
C ILE A 76 25.11 -9.19 3.28
N TYR A 77 25.59 -9.62 4.45
CA TYR A 77 24.82 -9.57 5.69
C TYR A 77 24.37 -8.15 6.06
N TYR A 78 25.31 -7.20 6.07
CA TYR A 78 24.99 -5.81 6.38
C TYR A 78 24.19 -5.13 5.26
N GLY A 79 24.44 -5.46 4.00
CA GLY A 79 23.68 -4.97 2.85
C GLY A 79 22.22 -5.42 2.90
N ALA A 80 21.98 -6.73 3.10
CA ALA A 80 20.65 -7.30 3.24
C ALA A 80 19.92 -6.72 4.46
N ARG A 81 20.57 -6.68 5.62
CA ARG A 81 19.99 -6.12 6.85
C ARG A 81 19.60 -4.66 6.69
N THR A 82 20.40 -3.87 5.99
CA THR A 82 20.11 -2.45 5.72
C THR A 82 18.92 -2.30 4.79
N ALA A 83 18.86 -3.09 3.72
CA ALA A 83 17.73 -3.08 2.78
C ALA A 83 16.41 -3.50 3.45
N MET A 84 16.45 -4.53 4.32
CA MET A 84 15.26 -4.97 5.06
C MET A 84 14.78 -3.92 6.08
N ARG A 85 15.71 -3.27 6.78
CA ARG A 85 15.38 -2.16 7.70
C ARG A 85 14.82 -0.95 6.96
N PHE A 86 15.39 -0.61 5.82
CA PHE A 86 14.86 0.45 4.96
C PHE A 86 13.39 0.18 4.59
N GLY A 87 13.07 -1.05 4.13
CA GLY A 87 11.70 -1.42 3.78
C GLY A 87 10.75 -1.40 4.98
N ARG A 88 11.21 -1.84 6.16
CA ARG A 88 10.43 -1.75 7.40
C ARG A 88 10.11 -0.29 7.75
N ASP A 89 11.12 0.57 7.76
CA ASP A 89 10.97 1.97 8.18
C ASP A 89 10.07 2.75 7.21
N LEU A 90 10.19 2.47 5.90
CA LEU A 90 9.34 3.08 4.88
C LEU A 90 7.89 2.62 5.00
N ARG A 91 7.64 1.31 5.27
CA ARG A 91 6.27 0.82 5.52
C ARG A 91 5.65 1.45 6.76
N ALA A 92 6.42 1.57 7.84
CA ALA A 92 5.95 2.21 9.06
C ALA A 92 5.57 3.69 8.83
N GLU A 93 6.37 4.44 8.05
CA GLU A 93 6.07 5.83 7.72
C GLU A 93 4.81 5.97 6.85
N ILE A 94 4.65 5.10 5.82
CA ILE A 94 3.44 5.09 4.99
C ILE A 94 2.21 4.76 5.85
N PHE A 95 2.30 3.74 6.70
CA PHE A 95 1.20 3.31 7.56
C PHE A 95 0.77 4.44 8.51
N SER A 96 1.72 5.06 9.20
CA SER A 96 1.45 6.20 10.08
C SER A 96 0.79 7.38 9.34
N THR A 97 1.26 7.68 8.11
CA THR A 97 0.65 8.74 7.29
C THR A 97 -0.78 8.40 6.87
N VAL A 98 -1.04 7.13 6.53
CA VAL A 98 -2.38 6.67 6.12
C VAL A 98 -3.35 6.64 7.30
N GLU A 99 -2.88 6.38 8.53
CA GLU A 99 -3.72 6.45 9.73
C GLU A 99 -4.22 7.87 10.03
N GLU A 100 -3.48 8.90 9.60
CA GLU A 100 -3.87 10.30 9.75
C GLU A 100 -4.86 10.77 8.64
N PHE A 101 -5.10 9.96 7.60
CA PHE A 101 -5.97 10.33 6.48
C PHE A 101 -7.44 10.36 6.89
N ALA A 102 -8.15 11.39 6.43
CA ALA A 102 -9.59 11.48 6.51
C ALA A 102 -10.26 10.61 5.42
N ALA A 103 -11.58 10.53 5.46
CA ALA A 103 -12.38 9.78 4.49
C ALA A 103 -12.14 10.26 3.03
N GLU A 104 -11.79 11.51 2.84
CA GLU A 104 -11.49 12.11 1.53
C GLU A 104 -10.24 11.50 0.91
N GLU A 105 -9.10 11.49 1.61
CA GLU A 105 -7.84 10.92 1.12
C GLU A 105 -7.99 9.41 0.91
N LEU A 106 -8.66 8.71 1.85
CA LEU A 106 -8.94 7.28 1.70
C LEU A 106 -9.80 7.00 0.47
N GLY A 107 -10.77 7.86 0.17
CA GLY A 107 -11.59 7.78 -1.04
C GLY A 107 -10.80 8.06 -2.31
N ARG A 108 -9.92 9.06 -2.29
CA ARG A 108 -9.06 9.45 -3.42
C ARG A 108 -8.08 8.36 -3.82
N PHE A 109 -7.36 7.79 -2.85
CA PHE A 109 -6.37 6.75 -3.13
C PHE A 109 -6.99 5.37 -3.32
N GLY A 110 -8.02 5.05 -2.55
CA GLY A 110 -8.63 3.74 -2.45
C GLY A 110 -7.78 2.71 -1.68
N ALA A 111 -8.40 1.88 -0.87
CA ALA A 111 -7.72 0.88 -0.05
C ALA A 111 -6.81 -0.07 -0.86
N PRO A 112 -7.22 -0.62 -2.04
CA PRO A 112 -6.36 -1.51 -2.82
C PRO A 112 -5.06 -0.83 -3.29
N SER A 113 -5.12 0.46 -3.63
CA SER A 113 -3.94 1.23 -4.04
C SER A 113 -3.00 1.48 -2.86
N LEU A 114 -3.51 1.85 -1.68
CA LEU A 114 -2.71 2.05 -0.48
C LEU A 114 -2.02 0.77 -0.02
N ILE A 115 -2.72 -0.37 -0.07
CA ILE A 115 -2.15 -1.69 0.21
C ILE A 115 -1.00 -1.98 -0.75
N THR A 116 -1.19 -1.78 -2.07
CA THR A 116 -0.15 -2.01 -3.08
C THR A 116 1.06 -1.11 -2.86
N ARG A 117 0.85 0.17 -2.51
CA ARG A 117 1.93 1.14 -2.22
C ARG A 117 2.73 0.74 -0.97
N THR A 118 2.05 0.25 0.07
CA THR A 118 2.69 -0.18 1.31
C THR A 118 3.43 -1.52 1.18
N THR A 119 2.99 -2.39 0.28
CA THR A 119 3.57 -3.73 0.08
C THR A 119 4.50 -3.76 -1.14
N ASN A 120 3.94 -3.84 -2.35
CA ASN A 120 4.68 -4.06 -3.59
C ASN A 120 5.62 -2.89 -3.93
N ASP A 121 5.14 -1.63 -3.83
CA ASP A 121 5.96 -0.49 -4.21
C ASP A 121 7.15 -0.33 -3.25
N VAL A 122 6.94 -0.54 -1.94
CA VAL A 122 8.06 -0.57 -0.98
C VAL A 122 9.03 -1.70 -1.31
N GLN A 123 8.53 -2.89 -1.70
CA GLN A 123 9.38 -4.02 -2.06
C GLN A 123 10.24 -3.73 -3.29
N GLN A 124 9.73 -3.00 -4.31
CA GLN A 124 10.51 -2.60 -5.48
C GLN A 124 11.69 -1.69 -5.10
N ILE A 125 11.46 -0.69 -4.23
CA ILE A 125 12.53 0.20 -3.76
C ILE A 125 13.51 -0.57 -2.86
N GLN A 126 13.00 -1.43 -1.98
CA GLN A 126 13.82 -2.29 -1.11
C GLN A 126 14.73 -3.21 -1.93
N MET A 127 14.22 -3.80 -3.03
CA MET A 127 15.00 -4.63 -3.96
C MET A 127 16.09 -3.81 -4.65
N LEU A 128 15.78 -2.58 -5.09
CA LEU A 128 16.78 -1.67 -5.63
C LEU A 128 17.89 -1.39 -4.63
N VAL A 129 17.56 -1.08 -3.37
CA VAL A 129 18.55 -0.84 -2.30
C VAL A 129 19.39 -2.09 -2.07
N PHE A 130 18.77 -3.26 -1.99
CA PHE A 130 19.48 -4.53 -1.81
C PHE A 130 20.46 -4.80 -2.96
N MET A 131 19.99 -4.72 -4.21
CA MET A 131 20.85 -4.95 -5.38
C MET A 131 21.98 -3.92 -5.47
N THR A 132 21.69 -2.65 -5.14
CA THR A 132 22.72 -1.61 -5.13
C THR A 132 23.80 -1.92 -4.10
N LEU A 133 23.44 -2.26 -2.88
CA LEU A 133 24.39 -2.52 -1.80
C LEU A 133 25.17 -3.83 -1.96
N VAL A 134 24.57 -4.86 -2.57
CA VAL A 134 25.18 -6.19 -2.66
C VAL A 134 25.92 -6.39 -3.99
N MET A 135 25.41 -5.83 -5.09
CA MET A 135 25.95 -6.09 -6.43
C MET A 135 26.55 -4.83 -7.11
N MET A 136 25.87 -3.70 -7.02
CA MET A 136 26.22 -2.49 -7.78
C MET A 136 27.48 -1.80 -7.26
N VAL A 137 27.75 -1.88 -5.95
CA VAL A 137 28.95 -1.27 -5.36
C VAL A 137 30.22 -1.97 -5.85
N SER A 138 30.18 -3.29 -6.02
CA SER A 138 31.35 -4.07 -6.49
C SER A 138 31.63 -3.86 -7.98
N ALA A 139 30.61 -3.65 -8.82
CA ALA A 139 30.77 -3.59 -10.28
C ALA A 139 31.74 -2.47 -10.74
N PRO A 140 31.59 -1.19 -10.36
CA PRO A 140 32.53 -0.15 -10.79
C PRO A 140 33.94 -0.36 -10.20
N ILE A 141 34.05 -0.89 -8.97
CA ILE A 141 35.33 -1.17 -8.35
C ILE A 141 36.06 -2.28 -9.13
N THR A 142 35.33 -3.35 -9.52
CA THR A 142 35.85 -4.43 -10.35
C THR A 142 36.23 -3.95 -11.74
N ALA A 143 35.38 -3.11 -12.38
CA ALA A 143 35.67 -2.58 -13.71
C ALA A 143 36.96 -1.73 -13.71
N VAL A 144 37.02 -0.71 -12.85
CA VAL A 144 38.17 0.19 -12.75
C VAL A 144 39.39 -0.55 -12.25
N GLY A 145 39.27 -1.33 -11.19
CA GLY A 145 40.38 -2.12 -10.64
C GLY A 145 40.89 -3.15 -11.61
N GLY A 146 40.02 -3.84 -12.36
CA GLY A 146 40.39 -4.79 -13.40
C GLY A 146 41.18 -4.14 -14.54
N VAL A 147 40.76 -2.96 -15.02
CA VAL A 147 41.49 -2.17 -16.01
C VAL A 147 42.87 -1.76 -15.46
N VAL A 148 42.97 -1.27 -14.23
CA VAL A 148 44.25 -0.90 -13.61
C VAL A 148 45.19 -2.11 -13.49
N MET A 149 44.67 -3.27 -13.10
CA MET A 149 45.44 -4.50 -13.00
C MET A 149 45.88 -5.00 -14.37
N ALA A 150 45.02 -4.97 -15.39
CA ALA A 150 45.38 -5.31 -16.76
C ALA A 150 46.52 -4.42 -17.31
N LEU A 151 46.42 -3.10 -17.10
CA LEU A 151 47.45 -2.13 -17.49
C LEU A 151 48.82 -2.37 -16.80
N ARG A 152 48.82 -2.92 -15.59
CA ARG A 152 50.06 -3.27 -14.87
C ARG A 152 50.76 -4.48 -15.46
N HIS A 153 50.00 -5.43 -16.04
CA HIS A 153 50.58 -6.62 -16.67
C HIS A 153 51.07 -6.30 -18.09
N ASP A 154 50.24 -5.70 -18.94
CA ASP A 154 50.63 -5.30 -20.30
C ASP A 154 49.77 -4.15 -20.82
N VAL A 155 50.42 -3.01 -21.13
CA VAL A 155 49.72 -1.80 -21.63
C VAL A 155 49.21 -1.99 -23.06
N ALA A 156 49.99 -2.65 -23.92
CA ALA A 156 49.63 -2.83 -25.34
C ALA A 156 48.42 -3.76 -25.48
N LEU A 157 48.40 -4.89 -24.75
CA LEU A 157 47.31 -5.85 -24.77
C LEU A 157 46.07 -5.31 -24.08
N SER A 158 46.21 -4.43 -23.07
CA SER A 158 45.12 -3.71 -22.43
C SER A 158 44.38 -2.77 -23.40
N GLY A 159 45.01 -2.36 -24.51
CA GLY A 159 44.36 -1.63 -25.60
C GLY A 159 43.13 -2.35 -26.20
N LEU A 160 43.08 -3.68 -26.12
CA LEU A 160 41.90 -4.47 -26.50
C LEU A 160 40.67 -4.12 -25.68
N LEU A 161 40.83 -3.74 -24.42
CA LEU A 161 39.72 -3.34 -23.54
C LEU A 161 39.02 -2.08 -24.05
N LEU A 162 39.75 -1.15 -24.72
CA LEU A 162 39.18 0.06 -25.34
C LEU A 162 38.26 -0.27 -26.51
N VAL A 163 38.33 -1.45 -27.08
CA VAL A 163 37.44 -1.91 -28.15
C VAL A 163 36.34 -2.80 -27.56
N VAL A 164 36.71 -3.78 -26.77
CA VAL A 164 35.78 -4.82 -26.27
C VAL A 164 34.72 -4.24 -25.34
N VAL A 165 35.12 -3.37 -24.40
CA VAL A 165 34.14 -2.78 -23.43
C VAL A 165 33.14 -1.88 -24.13
N PRO A 166 33.51 -0.93 -25.02
CA PRO A 166 32.52 -0.15 -25.77
C PRO A 166 31.62 -1.00 -26.68
N VAL A 167 32.14 -2.03 -27.33
CA VAL A 167 31.36 -2.97 -28.13
C VAL A 167 30.33 -3.68 -27.27
N LEU A 168 30.69 -4.20 -26.12
CA LEU A 168 29.77 -4.84 -25.19
C LEU A 168 28.69 -3.87 -24.72
N VAL A 169 29.08 -2.68 -24.26
CA VAL A 169 28.16 -1.64 -23.79
C VAL A 169 27.22 -1.20 -24.91
N GLY A 170 27.74 -1.02 -26.13
CA GLY A 170 26.95 -0.64 -27.31
C GLY A 170 25.92 -1.72 -27.70
N CYS A 171 26.34 -2.99 -27.73
CA CYS A 171 25.45 -4.11 -28.02
C CYS A 171 24.36 -4.27 -26.97
N LEU A 172 24.71 -4.23 -25.67
CA LEU A 172 23.73 -4.30 -24.58
C LEU A 172 22.78 -3.08 -24.61
N GLY A 173 23.32 -1.88 -24.81
CA GLY A 173 22.53 -0.66 -24.93
C GLY A 173 21.51 -0.72 -26.07
N LEU A 174 21.93 -1.22 -27.24
CA LEU A 174 21.05 -1.40 -28.39
C LEU A 174 19.89 -2.38 -28.10
N ILE A 175 20.18 -3.49 -27.42
CA ILE A 175 19.16 -4.46 -27.01
C ILE A 175 18.20 -3.83 -25.99
N ILE A 176 18.72 -3.15 -24.97
CA ILE A 176 17.90 -2.48 -23.94
C ILE A 176 16.96 -1.44 -24.55
N VAL A 177 17.48 -0.59 -25.46
CA VAL A 177 16.66 0.42 -26.15
C VAL A 177 15.53 -0.21 -26.96
N ARG A 178 15.76 -1.36 -27.59
CA ARG A 178 14.73 -2.08 -28.33
C ARG A 178 13.77 -2.86 -27.44
N LEU A 179 14.20 -3.35 -26.28
CA LEU A 179 13.36 -4.04 -25.31
C LEU A 179 12.38 -3.10 -24.61
N HIS A 180 12.79 -1.88 -24.31
CA HIS A 180 11.96 -0.91 -23.58
C HIS A 180 10.56 -0.70 -24.18
N PRO A 181 10.39 -0.40 -25.49
CA PRO A 181 9.07 -0.25 -26.10
C PRO A 181 8.27 -1.56 -26.14
N LEU A 182 8.94 -2.71 -26.25
CA LEU A 182 8.27 -4.01 -26.23
C LEU A 182 7.69 -4.32 -24.84
N PHE A 183 8.42 -4.04 -23.76
CA PHE A 183 7.89 -4.19 -22.40
C PHE A 183 6.70 -3.26 -22.14
N ARG A 184 6.74 -2.04 -22.65
CA ARG A 184 5.61 -1.12 -22.55
C ARG A 184 4.37 -1.64 -23.29
N ARG A 185 4.54 -2.16 -24.52
CA ARG A 185 3.46 -2.80 -25.27
C ARG A 185 2.93 -4.05 -24.55
N MET A 186 3.83 -4.90 -24.05
CA MET A 186 3.45 -6.08 -23.30
C MET A 186 2.60 -5.72 -22.08
N GLN A 187 2.95 -4.64 -21.36
CA GLN A 187 2.14 -4.18 -20.22
C GLN A 187 0.73 -3.78 -20.64
N VAL A 188 0.58 -3.03 -21.76
CA VAL A 188 -0.74 -2.65 -22.28
C VAL A 188 -1.57 -3.89 -22.64
N GLN A 189 -0.95 -4.92 -23.23
CA GLN A 189 -1.67 -6.17 -23.56
C GLN A 189 -2.04 -6.97 -22.30
N VAL A 190 -1.17 -7.02 -21.28
CA VAL A 190 -1.49 -7.62 -19.98
C VAL A 190 -2.67 -6.92 -19.32
N ASP A 191 -2.69 -5.59 -19.36
CA ASP A 191 -3.80 -4.79 -18.81
C ASP A 191 -5.11 -5.06 -19.56
N GLY A 192 -5.05 -5.22 -20.90
CA GLY A 192 -6.18 -5.61 -21.73
C GLY A 192 -6.74 -7.01 -21.37
N VAL A 193 -5.86 -8.00 -21.24
CA VAL A 193 -6.24 -9.36 -20.79
C VAL A 193 -6.87 -9.33 -19.40
N ASN A 194 -6.27 -8.58 -18.46
CA ASN A 194 -6.80 -8.43 -17.10
C ASN A 194 -8.16 -7.75 -17.08
N GLN A 195 -8.39 -6.78 -17.98
CA GLN A 195 -9.70 -6.13 -18.11
C GLN A 195 -10.75 -7.14 -18.57
N ILE A 196 -10.48 -7.90 -19.64
CA ILE A 196 -11.41 -8.93 -20.16
C ILE A 196 -11.72 -9.96 -19.06
N LEU A 197 -10.70 -10.46 -18.36
CA LEU A 197 -10.89 -11.41 -17.25
C LEU A 197 -11.76 -10.84 -16.14
N ARG A 198 -11.55 -9.58 -15.76
CA ARG A 198 -12.35 -8.92 -14.73
C ARG A 198 -13.80 -8.77 -15.17
N GLU A 199 -14.04 -8.35 -16.41
CA GLU A 199 -15.38 -8.26 -17.00
C GLU A 199 -16.07 -9.63 -17.04
N GLN A 200 -15.37 -10.68 -17.44
CA GLN A 200 -15.91 -12.05 -17.48
C GLN A 200 -16.25 -12.58 -16.08
N ILE A 201 -15.35 -12.42 -15.10
CA ILE A 201 -15.57 -12.90 -13.73
C ILE A 201 -16.73 -12.15 -13.07
N THR A 202 -16.77 -10.83 -13.23
CA THR A 202 -17.81 -10.00 -12.63
C THR A 202 -19.14 -10.15 -13.35
N GLY A 203 -19.09 -10.23 -14.68
CA GLY A 203 -20.25 -10.31 -15.57
C GLY A 203 -20.73 -11.73 -15.92
N VAL A 204 -20.18 -12.79 -15.33
CA VAL A 204 -20.43 -14.18 -15.72
C VAL A 204 -21.92 -14.55 -15.80
N ARG A 205 -22.74 -14.00 -14.90
CA ARG A 205 -24.20 -14.24 -14.90
C ARG A 205 -24.87 -13.64 -16.14
N VAL A 206 -24.43 -12.46 -16.56
CA VAL A 206 -24.95 -11.77 -17.75
C VAL A 206 -24.50 -12.52 -19.01
N ILE A 207 -23.20 -12.88 -19.11
CA ILE A 207 -22.64 -13.60 -20.24
C ILE A 207 -23.42 -14.90 -20.47
N ARG A 208 -23.64 -15.68 -19.41
CA ARG A 208 -24.39 -16.95 -19.48
C ARG A 208 -25.88 -16.75 -19.79
N ALA A 209 -26.52 -15.75 -19.16
CA ALA A 209 -27.93 -15.46 -19.41
C ALA A 209 -28.21 -15.07 -20.87
N PHE A 210 -27.24 -14.43 -21.53
CA PHE A 210 -27.35 -14.02 -22.93
C PHE A 210 -26.61 -14.96 -23.92
N VAL A 211 -26.10 -16.10 -23.43
CA VAL A 211 -25.40 -17.13 -24.25
C VAL A 211 -24.25 -16.51 -25.06
N LYS A 212 -23.43 -15.65 -24.43
CA LYS A 212 -22.33 -14.94 -25.08
C LYS A 212 -20.96 -15.58 -24.81
N ASP A 213 -20.91 -16.75 -24.15
CA ASP A 213 -19.66 -17.47 -23.87
C ASP A 213 -18.74 -17.62 -25.09
N PRO A 214 -19.23 -18.03 -26.31
CA PRO A 214 -18.35 -18.16 -27.48
C PRO A 214 -17.73 -16.84 -27.94
N ALA A 215 -18.49 -15.75 -27.89
CA ALA A 215 -18.00 -14.43 -28.28
C ALA A 215 -16.94 -13.88 -27.30
N GLU A 216 -17.12 -14.14 -26.00
CA GLU A 216 -16.14 -13.73 -24.97
C GLU A 216 -14.88 -14.61 -25.03
N GLN A 217 -15.00 -15.90 -25.36
CA GLN A 217 -13.84 -16.75 -25.59
C GLN A 217 -13.01 -16.28 -26.78
N GLU A 218 -13.66 -15.90 -27.89
CA GLU A 218 -12.97 -15.33 -29.06
C GLU A 218 -12.28 -14.00 -28.71
N ARG A 219 -12.97 -13.10 -28.00
CA ARG A 219 -12.41 -11.83 -27.53
C ARG A 219 -11.16 -12.05 -26.66
N PHE A 220 -11.21 -13.03 -25.76
CA PHE A 220 -10.07 -13.41 -24.93
C PHE A 220 -8.94 -14.01 -25.78
N ALA A 221 -9.25 -14.89 -26.72
CA ALA A 221 -8.26 -15.55 -27.58
C ALA A 221 -7.46 -14.51 -28.38
N VAL A 222 -8.13 -13.53 -29.00
CA VAL A 222 -7.48 -12.44 -29.74
C VAL A 222 -6.51 -11.66 -28.83
N ALA A 223 -6.96 -11.21 -27.67
CA ALA A 223 -6.11 -10.45 -26.76
C ALA A 223 -4.93 -11.28 -26.22
N ASN A 224 -5.14 -12.59 -25.98
CA ASN A 224 -4.09 -13.50 -25.55
C ASN A 224 -3.06 -13.77 -26.64
N ASP A 225 -3.48 -13.85 -27.90
CA ASP A 225 -2.58 -14.00 -29.04
C ASP A 225 -1.73 -12.74 -29.28
N GLU A 226 -2.32 -11.56 -29.16
CA GLU A 226 -1.57 -10.31 -29.22
C GLU A 226 -0.52 -10.21 -28.11
N LEU A 227 -0.87 -10.59 -26.89
CA LEU A 227 0.07 -10.67 -25.77
C LEU A 227 1.19 -11.65 -26.05
N ARG A 228 0.86 -12.86 -26.55
CA ARG A 228 1.84 -13.88 -26.94
C ARG A 228 2.84 -13.35 -27.94
N ASP A 229 2.39 -12.67 -29.00
CA ASP A 229 3.27 -12.21 -30.08
C ASP A 229 4.27 -11.15 -29.60
N VAL A 230 3.82 -10.21 -28.77
CA VAL A 230 4.70 -9.23 -28.14
C VAL A 230 5.66 -9.90 -27.15
N ALA A 231 5.18 -10.83 -26.33
CA ALA A 231 5.99 -11.56 -25.36
C ALA A 231 7.05 -12.44 -26.04
N VAL A 232 6.71 -13.13 -27.13
CA VAL A 232 7.67 -13.92 -27.93
C VAL A 232 8.74 -13.02 -28.56
N THR A 233 8.36 -11.86 -29.07
CA THR A 233 9.32 -10.91 -29.66
C THR A 233 10.28 -10.36 -28.61
N ALA A 234 9.76 -9.96 -27.43
CA ALA A 234 10.58 -9.55 -26.29
C ALA A 234 11.48 -10.69 -25.78
N GLY A 235 10.93 -11.90 -25.68
CA GLY A 235 11.64 -13.11 -25.27
C GLY A 235 12.80 -13.46 -26.20
N ARG A 236 12.61 -13.38 -27.53
CA ARG A 236 13.69 -13.60 -28.51
C ARG A 236 14.84 -12.62 -28.34
N LEU A 237 14.52 -11.33 -28.13
CA LEU A 237 15.55 -10.31 -27.85
C LEU A 237 16.26 -10.55 -26.51
N MET A 238 15.54 -10.90 -25.45
CA MET A 238 16.17 -11.23 -24.16
C MET A 238 17.07 -12.46 -24.26
N THR A 239 16.58 -13.52 -24.90
CA THR A 239 17.34 -14.77 -25.06
C THR A 239 18.59 -14.55 -25.91
N SER A 240 18.57 -13.64 -26.90
CA SER A 240 19.73 -13.32 -27.73
C SER A 240 20.85 -12.59 -26.99
N MET A 241 20.58 -12.00 -25.81
CA MET A 241 21.61 -11.31 -25.01
C MET A 241 22.72 -12.26 -24.59
N PHE A 242 22.37 -13.43 -24.06
CA PHE A 242 23.37 -14.37 -23.54
C PHE A 242 24.32 -14.91 -24.64
N PRO A 243 23.84 -15.42 -25.80
CA PRO A 243 24.71 -15.81 -26.91
C PRO A 243 25.59 -14.67 -27.44
N LEU A 244 25.04 -13.45 -27.51
CA LEU A 244 25.81 -12.29 -27.95
C LEU A 244 26.96 -11.94 -26.99
N ILE A 245 26.69 -11.96 -25.69
CA ILE A 245 27.72 -11.76 -24.65
C ILE A 245 28.79 -12.85 -24.75
N MET A 246 28.35 -14.11 -24.86
CA MET A 246 29.27 -15.25 -25.03
C MET A 246 30.12 -15.11 -26.29
N LEU A 247 29.54 -14.65 -27.41
CA LEU A 247 30.27 -14.38 -28.64
C LEU A 247 31.37 -13.31 -28.40
N ILE A 248 30.99 -12.18 -27.79
CA ILE A 248 31.94 -11.09 -27.50
C ILE A 248 33.06 -11.60 -26.58
N MET A 249 32.69 -12.35 -25.52
CA MET A 249 33.67 -12.92 -24.59
C MET A 249 34.64 -13.88 -25.30
N ASN A 250 34.12 -14.82 -26.09
CA ASN A 250 34.96 -15.81 -26.78
C ASN A 250 35.87 -15.15 -27.85
N VAL A 251 35.31 -14.24 -28.66
CA VAL A 251 36.10 -13.49 -29.65
C VAL A 251 37.20 -12.67 -28.95
N SER A 252 36.86 -12.01 -27.84
CA SER A 252 37.83 -11.24 -27.05
C SER A 252 38.92 -12.14 -26.44
N THR A 253 38.53 -13.33 -25.95
CA THR A 253 39.49 -14.32 -25.44
C THR A 253 40.44 -14.82 -26.53
N VAL A 254 39.91 -15.13 -27.72
CA VAL A 254 40.75 -15.51 -28.88
C VAL A 254 41.69 -14.37 -29.26
N ALA A 255 41.21 -13.11 -29.27
CA ALA A 255 42.04 -11.96 -29.57
C ALA A 255 43.17 -11.77 -28.54
N VAL A 256 42.86 -11.92 -27.21
CA VAL A 256 43.88 -11.88 -26.16
C VAL A 256 44.89 -13.00 -26.34
N ILE A 257 44.49 -14.23 -26.65
CA ILE A 257 45.40 -15.36 -26.89
C ILE A 257 46.27 -15.09 -28.13
N TRP A 258 45.67 -14.59 -29.23
CA TRP A 258 46.39 -14.34 -30.47
C TRP A 258 47.45 -13.24 -30.30
N PHE A 259 47.03 -12.06 -29.88
CA PHE A 259 47.97 -10.93 -29.71
C PHE A 259 48.90 -11.13 -28.53
N GLY A 260 48.44 -11.73 -27.42
CA GLY A 260 49.27 -12.05 -26.28
C GLY A 260 50.29 -13.17 -26.60
N GLY A 261 49.91 -14.20 -27.38
CA GLY A 261 50.81 -15.23 -27.86
C GLY A 261 51.95 -14.67 -28.71
N LEU A 262 51.69 -13.73 -29.61
CA LEU A 262 52.74 -13.02 -30.38
C LEU A 262 53.70 -12.25 -29.46
N ARG A 263 53.21 -11.66 -28.36
CA ARG A 263 54.05 -10.95 -27.38
C ARG A 263 54.84 -11.91 -26.47
N VAL A 264 54.33 -13.09 -26.21
CA VAL A 264 55.06 -14.14 -25.50
C VAL A 264 56.19 -14.68 -26.40
N ASP A 265 55.91 -14.87 -27.68
CA ASP A 265 56.93 -15.32 -28.66
C ASP A 265 58.04 -14.28 -28.86
N SER A 266 57.71 -12.98 -28.84
CA SER A 266 58.71 -11.89 -28.87
C SER A 266 59.48 -11.71 -27.56
N GLY A 267 59.10 -12.37 -26.47
CA GLY A 267 59.71 -12.22 -25.16
C GLY A 267 59.26 -10.97 -24.37
N ASP A 268 58.28 -10.21 -24.87
CA ASP A 268 57.77 -9.00 -24.23
C ASP A 268 56.78 -9.30 -23.09
N MET A 269 56.28 -10.55 -22.99
CA MET A 269 55.26 -10.96 -22.04
C MET A 269 55.51 -12.39 -21.56
N GLN A 270 55.14 -12.68 -20.30
CA GLN A 270 55.18 -14.04 -19.75
C GLN A 270 53.83 -14.76 -19.94
N VAL A 271 53.86 -16.12 -19.89
CA VAL A 271 52.65 -16.93 -20.07
C VAL A 271 51.63 -16.69 -18.94
N GLY A 272 52.12 -16.51 -17.72
CA GLY A 272 51.26 -16.19 -16.56
C GLY A 272 50.55 -14.87 -16.73
N ASP A 273 51.20 -13.83 -17.26
CA ASP A 273 50.59 -12.54 -17.56
C ASP A 273 49.44 -12.67 -18.57
N LEU A 274 49.60 -13.52 -19.59
CA LEU A 274 48.52 -13.81 -20.56
C LEU A 274 47.29 -14.42 -19.89
N VAL A 275 47.49 -15.38 -18.97
CA VAL A 275 46.39 -16.03 -18.21
C VAL A 275 45.71 -15.02 -17.27
N ALA A 276 46.51 -14.18 -16.59
CA ALA A 276 45.95 -13.11 -15.76
C ALA A 276 45.12 -12.13 -16.57
N MET A 277 45.60 -11.71 -17.75
CA MET A 277 44.90 -10.80 -18.66
C MET A 277 43.55 -11.37 -19.13
N MET A 278 43.49 -12.67 -19.47
CA MET A 278 42.21 -13.33 -19.79
C MET A 278 41.24 -13.28 -18.62
N THR A 279 41.74 -13.49 -17.40
CA THR A 279 40.91 -13.44 -16.20
C THR A 279 40.40 -12.03 -15.92
N TYR A 280 41.22 -10.99 -16.04
CA TYR A 280 40.78 -9.58 -15.90
C TYR A 280 39.75 -9.19 -16.95
N LEU A 281 39.94 -9.58 -18.21
CA LEU A 281 38.97 -9.35 -19.28
C LEU A 281 37.61 -9.91 -18.90
N MET A 282 37.57 -11.18 -18.45
CA MET A 282 36.32 -11.82 -17.99
C MET A 282 35.69 -11.09 -16.82
N GLN A 283 36.45 -10.69 -15.81
CA GLN A 283 35.95 -9.96 -14.65
C GLN A 283 35.37 -8.59 -15.03
N ILE A 284 36.03 -7.84 -15.94
CA ILE A 284 35.58 -6.55 -16.44
C ILE A 284 34.27 -6.72 -17.20
N LEU A 285 34.18 -7.68 -18.13
CA LEU A 285 32.98 -7.93 -18.92
C LEU A 285 31.78 -8.33 -18.04
N MET A 286 32.02 -9.20 -17.04
CA MET A 286 31.01 -9.59 -16.07
C MET A 286 30.56 -8.43 -15.19
N SER A 287 31.47 -7.51 -14.81
CA SER A 287 31.06 -6.30 -14.04
C SER A 287 30.20 -5.36 -14.85
N VAL A 288 30.45 -5.19 -16.15
CA VAL A 288 29.61 -4.42 -17.08
C VAL A 288 28.22 -5.05 -17.22
N LEU A 289 28.18 -6.39 -17.33
CA LEU A 289 26.91 -7.12 -17.39
C LEU A 289 26.08 -6.90 -16.11
N MET A 290 26.71 -7.03 -14.93
CA MET A 290 26.03 -6.76 -13.65
C MET A 290 25.52 -5.32 -13.55
N ALA A 291 26.30 -4.34 -13.98
CA ALA A 291 25.87 -2.95 -14.03
C ALA A 291 24.65 -2.75 -14.96
N SER A 292 24.62 -3.47 -16.08
CA SER A 292 23.51 -3.38 -17.05
C SER A 292 22.18 -3.91 -16.48
N MET A 293 22.19 -4.90 -15.57
CA MET A 293 20.96 -5.41 -14.92
C MET A 293 20.23 -4.34 -14.11
N MET A 294 20.96 -3.34 -13.60
CA MET A 294 20.37 -2.22 -12.86
C MET A 294 19.37 -1.40 -13.69
N PHE A 295 19.59 -1.28 -15.01
CA PHE A 295 18.69 -0.55 -15.90
C PHE A 295 17.29 -1.15 -16.00
N MET A 296 17.10 -2.42 -15.62
CA MET A 296 15.78 -3.05 -15.56
C MET A 296 15.04 -2.79 -14.25
N VAL A 297 15.77 -2.61 -13.15
CA VAL A 297 15.17 -2.42 -11.81
C VAL A 297 14.90 -0.96 -11.49
N LEU A 298 15.78 -0.06 -11.92
CA LEU A 298 15.71 1.37 -11.62
C LEU A 298 14.40 2.04 -12.04
N PRO A 299 13.85 1.85 -13.26
CA PRO A 299 12.60 2.49 -13.68
C PRO A 299 11.40 2.07 -12.82
N ARG A 300 11.33 0.78 -12.46
CA ARG A 300 10.26 0.26 -11.58
C ARG A 300 10.30 0.92 -10.21
N ALA A 301 11.49 0.99 -9.62
CA ALA A 301 11.67 1.65 -8.32
C ALA A 301 11.39 3.16 -8.38
N GLN A 302 11.64 3.82 -9.52
CA GLN A 302 11.31 5.24 -9.72
C GLN A 302 9.79 5.46 -9.69
N VAL A 303 9.02 4.67 -10.46
CA VAL A 303 7.55 4.75 -10.46
C VAL A 303 6.98 4.44 -9.08
N SER A 304 7.48 3.40 -8.42
CA SER A 304 7.07 3.07 -7.04
C SER A 304 7.39 4.19 -6.06
N ALA A 305 8.54 4.85 -6.19
CA ALA A 305 8.92 5.99 -5.36
C ALA A 305 8.02 7.23 -5.61
N GLU A 306 7.57 7.46 -6.84
CA GLU A 306 6.63 8.52 -7.16
C GLU A 306 5.28 8.28 -6.47
N ARG A 307 4.75 7.06 -6.59
CA ARG A 307 3.49 6.67 -5.95
C ARG A 307 3.54 6.74 -4.41
N ILE A 308 4.65 6.31 -3.81
CA ILE A 308 4.86 6.42 -2.36
C ILE A 308 5.02 7.89 -1.94
N SER A 309 5.77 8.67 -2.72
CA SER A 309 5.97 10.10 -2.43
C SER A 309 4.65 10.88 -2.47
N GLU A 310 3.73 10.52 -3.37
CA GLU A 310 2.39 11.09 -3.43
C GLU A 310 1.65 10.88 -2.09
N VAL A 311 1.67 9.67 -1.53
CA VAL A 311 1.06 9.38 -0.21
C VAL A 311 1.73 10.19 0.89
N LEU A 312 3.07 10.13 0.99
CA LEU A 312 3.83 10.79 2.06
C LEU A 312 3.78 12.32 2.00
N SER A 313 3.49 12.91 0.84
CA SER A 313 3.35 14.35 0.68
C SER A 313 1.90 14.86 0.79
N THR A 314 0.92 13.95 0.79
CA THR A 314 -0.48 14.32 0.97
C THR A 314 -0.69 14.70 2.43
N GLN A 315 -1.26 15.88 2.61
CA GLN A 315 -1.59 16.37 3.93
C GLN A 315 -3.06 16.05 4.22
N PRO A 316 -3.39 15.48 5.40
CA PRO A 316 -4.78 15.21 5.76
C PRO A 316 -5.62 16.49 5.72
N THR A 317 -6.85 16.38 5.22
CA THR A 317 -7.81 17.51 5.21
C THR A 317 -8.27 17.81 6.62
N VAL A 318 -8.51 16.80 7.44
CA VAL A 318 -8.84 16.95 8.87
C VAL A 318 -7.57 16.90 9.69
N ARG A 319 -7.26 17.99 10.40
CA ARG A 319 -6.05 18.10 11.25
C ARG A 319 -6.40 18.48 12.67
N ALA A 320 -5.63 17.95 13.62
CA ALA A 320 -5.68 18.41 14.98
C ALA A 320 -5.31 19.92 15.02
N PRO A 321 -6.03 20.75 15.79
CA PRO A 321 -5.68 22.15 15.98
C PRO A 321 -4.33 22.28 16.71
N ALA A 322 -3.63 23.40 16.46
CA ALA A 322 -2.34 23.66 17.10
C ALA A 322 -2.48 23.83 18.63
N GLU A 323 -3.59 24.41 19.07
CA GLU A 323 -3.94 24.61 20.48
C GLU A 323 -5.33 24.01 20.72
N PRO A 324 -5.42 22.70 21.01
CA PRO A 324 -6.71 22.03 21.15
C PRO A 324 -7.44 22.47 22.42
N VAL A 325 -8.73 22.77 22.26
CA VAL A 325 -9.63 23.11 23.35
C VAL A 325 -10.31 21.83 23.85
N ARG A 326 -10.51 21.70 25.15
CA ARG A 326 -11.37 20.67 25.73
C ARG A 326 -12.62 21.35 26.31
N PRO A 327 -13.83 20.87 25.99
CA PRO A 327 -15.07 21.44 26.53
C PRO A 327 -15.06 21.38 28.06
N VAL A 328 -15.46 22.47 28.71
CA VAL A 328 -15.57 22.55 30.17
C VAL A 328 -16.73 21.70 30.69
N GLU A 329 -17.83 21.66 29.93
CA GLU A 329 -19.00 20.82 30.20
C GLU A 329 -19.19 19.81 29.06
N ARG A 330 -19.30 18.55 29.41
CA ARG A 330 -19.51 17.44 28.46
C ARG A 330 -20.96 16.99 28.58
N ARG A 331 -21.87 17.65 27.86
CA ARG A 331 -23.30 17.34 27.82
C ARG A 331 -23.72 16.59 26.54
N GLY A 332 -22.94 16.74 25.47
CA GLY A 332 -23.22 16.12 24.18
C GLY A 332 -24.27 16.87 23.36
N VAL A 333 -24.37 18.19 23.51
CA VAL A 333 -25.20 19.02 22.63
C VAL A 333 -24.53 19.17 21.29
N VAL A 334 -25.20 18.76 20.21
CA VAL A 334 -24.73 18.91 18.82
C VAL A 334 -25.45 20.07 18.17
N GLU A 335 -24.71 21.04 17.63
CA GLU A 335 -25.31 22.18 16.94
C GLU A 335 -24.61 22.42 15.59
N LEU A 336 -25.38 22.57 14.53
CA LEU A 336 -24.91 22.98 13.22
C LEU A 336 -25.47 24.37 12.94
N ARG A 337 -24.60 25.29 12.46
CA ARG A 337 -24.97 26.68 12.14
C ARG A 337 -24.55 27.00 10.72
N GLY A 338 -25.52 27.14 9.81
CA GLY A 338 -25.30 27.48 8.42
C GLY A 338 -24.35 26.53 7.70
N VAL A 339 -24.39 25.25 8.03
CA VAL A 339 -23.40 24.27 7.53
C VAL A 339 -23.64 23.94 6.08
N SER A 340 -22.60 24.13 5.25
CA SER A 340 -22.59 23.70 3.85
C SER A 340 -21.39 22.79 3.58
N PHE A 341 -21.56 21.85 2.65
CA PHE A 341 -20.50 20.93 2.26
C PHE A 341 -20.51 20.66 0.77
N THR A 342 -19.34 20.80 0.14
CA THR A 342 -19.07 20.48 -1.27
C THR A 342 -17.94 19.49 -1.34
N PHE A 343 -18.11 18.37 -2.06
CA PHE A 343 -17.00 17.44 -2.30
C PHE A 343 -15.95 18.09 -3.20
N PRO A 344 -14.65 17.78 -2.99
CA PRO A 344 -13.60 18.29 -3.85
C PRO A 344 -13.82 17.96 -5.32
N GLY A 345 -13.79 18.99 -6.16
CA GLY A 345 -14.02 18.86 -7.61
C GLY A 345 -15.49 18.79 -8.04
N ALA A 346 -16.44 18.94 -7.10
CA ALA A 346 -17.85 19.11 -7.43
C ALA A 346 -18.18 20.60 -7.56
N ASP A 347 -19.07 20.94 -8.51
CA ASP A 347 -19.53 22.32 -8.73
C ASP A 347 -20.64 22.69 -7.74
N ASP A 348 -21.49 21.73 -7.36
CA ASP A 348 -22.63 21.97 -6.49
C ASP A 348 -22.42 21.41 -5.06
N PRO A 349 -22.86 22.15 -4.03
CA PRO A 349 -22.84 21.67 -2.65
C PRO A 349 -23.83 20.53 -2.43
N VAL A 350 -23.38 19.50 -1.69
CA VAL A 350 -24.23 18.38 -1.25
C VAL A 350 -25.09 18.74 -0.06
N LEU A 351 -24.63 19.68 0.77
CA LEU A 351 -25.38 20.27 1.89
C LEU A 351 -25.34 21.79 1.78
N ARG A 352 -26.47 22.43 2.01
CA ARG A 352 -26.66 23.87 1.83
C ARG A 352 -27.32 24.46 3.08
N ASP A 353 -26.61 25.33 3.77
CA ASP A 353 -27.13 26.17 4.87
C ASP A 353 -27.96 25.37 5.92
N ILE A 354 -27.35 24.33 6.47
CA ILE A 354 -28.00 23.42 7.42
C ILE A 354 -27.89 23.97 8.83
N ASP A 355 -29.06 24.23 9.45
CA ASP A 355 -29.22 24.54 10.86
C ASP A 355 -29.87 23.38 11.60
N LEU A 356 -29.24 22.88 12.67
CA LEU A 356 -29.74 21.76 13.47
C LEU A 356 -29.26 21.88 14.91
N VAL A 357 -30.11 21.52 15.87
CA VAL A 357 -29.70 21.38 17.27
C VAL A 357 -30.24 20.07 17.84
N ALA A 358 -29.36 19.11 18.10
CA ALA A 358 -29.68 17.88 18.81
C ALA A 358 -29.24 17.95 20.27
N ARG A 359 -30.11 17.54 21.19
CA ARG A 359 -29.93 17.72 22.65
C ARG A 359 -29.94 16.40 23.41
N PRO A 360 -29.24 16.30 24.55
CA PRO A 360 -29.34 15.16 25.45
C PRO A 360 -30.77 14.80 25.82
N GLY A 361 -31.05 13.51 25.93
CA GLY A 361 -32.35 12.98 26.23
C GLY A 361 -33.41 13.08 25.13
N ARG A 362 -32.99 13.50 23.92
CA ARG A 362 -33.84 13.62 22.74
C ARG A 362 -33.33 12.85 21.56
N THR A 363 -34.22 12.33 20.75
CA THR A 363 -33.93 11.71 19.48
C THR A 363 -34.23 12.68 18.35
N THR A 364 -33.21 13.08 17.60
CA THR A 364 -33.35 13.86 16.36
C THR A 364 -33.18 12.90 15.17
N ALA A 365 -34.24 12.78 14.38
CA ALA A 365 -34.25 11.94 13.19
C ALA A 365 -33.98 12.76 11.92
N ILE A 366 -33.30 12.18 10.95
CA ILE A 366 -33.01 12.78 9.65
C ILE A 366 -33.57 11.85 8.58
N ILE A 367 -34.49 12.35 7.76
CA ILE A 367 -35.10 11.62 6.63
C ILE A 367 -34.98 12.43 5.35
N GLY A 368 -35.07 11.79 4.21
CA GLY A 368 -35.05 12.41 2.88
C GLY A 368 -34.75 11.39 1.79
N SER A 369 -34.84 11.81 0.55
CA SER A 369 -34.59 11.00 -0.64
C SER A 369 -33.14 10.43 -0.67
N THR A 370 -32.90 9.40 -1.47
CA THR A 370 -31.53 8.89 -1.70
C THR A 370 -30.72 10.00 -2.38
N GLY A 371 -29.54 10.27 -1.84
CA GLY A 371 -28.67 11.34 -2.37
C GLY A 371 -28.90 12.72 -1.73
N SER A 372 -29.86 12.90 -0.81
CA SER A 372 -30.12 14.19 -0.16
C SER A 372 -29.07 14.67 0.85
N GLY A 373 -27.94 13.94 1.03
CA GLY A 373 -26.83 14.36 1.87
C GLY A 373 -26.85 13.84 3.33
N LYS A 374 -27.77 12.94 3.72
CA LYS A 374 -27.93 12.43 5.09
C LYS A 374 -26.65 11.84 5.70
N THR A 375 -26.00 10.90 5.02
CA THR A 375 -24.72 10.30 5.46
C THR A 375 -23.60 11.34 5.55
N THR A 376 -23.57 12.30 4.63
CA THR A 376 -22.61 13.41 4.66
C THR A 376 -22.82 14.26 5.91
N LEU A 377 -24.07 14.59 6.24
CA LEU A 377 -24.40 15.36 7.44
C LEU A 377 -23.97 14.66 8.73
N VAL A 378 -24.24 13.34 8.83
CA VAL A 378 -23.81 12.55 10.00
C VAL A 378 -22.29 12.47 10.12
N ASN A 379 -21.55 12.42 9.02
CA ASN A 379 -20.09 12.36 9.03
C ASN A 379 -19.42 13.69 9.38
N LEU A 380 -20.08 14.82 9.18
CA LEU A 380 -19.59 16.13 9.61
C LEU A 380 -19.64 16.31 11.14
N ILE A 381 -20.61 15.68 11.83
CA ILE A 381 -20.79 15.81 13.27
C ILE A 381 -19.56 15.33 14.07
N PRO A 382 -19.02 14.11 13.85
CA PRO A 382 -17.81 13.65 14.51
C PRO A 382 -16.52 14.13 13.81
N ARG A 383 -16.63 15.09 12.88
CA ARG A 383 -15.51 15.63 12.12
C ARG A 383 -14.73 14.56 11.36
N LEU A 384 -15.41 13.59 10.72
CA LEU A 384 -14.77 12.70 9.75
C LEU A 384 -14.48 13.42 8.43
N MET A 385 -15.09 14.58 8.23
CA MET A 385 -14.88 15.56 7.17
C MET A 385 -15.11 16.95 7.75
N ASP A 386 -14.40 17.97 7.24
CA ASP A 386 -14.65 19.36 7.62
C ASP A 386 -15.72 20.00 6.73
N ALA A 387 -16.63 20.79 7.33
CA ALA A 387 -17.60 21.59 6.59
C ALA A 387 -16.88 22.64 5.72
N THR A 388 -17.40 22.87 4.50
CA THR A 388 -16.85 23.90 3.59
C THR A 388 -17.30 25.32 3.97
N ALA A 389 -18.44 25.44 4.65
CA ALA A 389 -18.91 26.69 5.24
C ALA A 389 -19.75 26.40 6.49
N GLY A 390 -19.94 27.41 7.35
CA GLY A 390 -20.64 27.27 8.62
C GLY A 390 -19.80 26.65 9.73
N GLN A 391 -20.47 26.24 10.80
CA GLN A 391 -19.83 25.68 12.00
C GLN A 391 -20.61 24.47 12.52
N VAL A 392 -19.84 23.44 12.92
CA VAL A 392 -20.36 22.29 13.68
C VAL A 392 -19.84 22.44 15.10
N LEU A 393 -20.73 22.49 16.08
CA LEU A 393 -20.37 22.73 17.46
C LEU A 393 -20.80 21.54 18.33
N ILE A 394 -19.92 21.17 19.26
CA ILE A 394 -20.20 20.21 20.33
C ILE A 394 -20.07 20.98 21.66
N ASP A 395 -21.17 21.00 22.42
CA ASP A 395 -21.25 21.76 23.67
C ASP A 395 -20.82 23.23 23.53
N GLY A 396 -21.13 23.84 22.36
CA GLY A 396 -20.85 25.24 22.03
C GLY A 396 -19.43 25.51 21.50
N VAL A 397 -18.57 24.50 21.39
CA VAL A 397 -17.19 24.61 20.84
C VAL A 397 -17.17 24.05 19.41
N ASP A 398 -16.54 24.78 18.48
CA ASP A 398 -16.38 24.32 17.10
C ASP A 398 -15.53 23.03 17.08
N VAL A 399 -15.96 22.02 16.34
CA VAL A 399 -15.25 20.74 16.23
C VAL A 399 -13.84 20.90 15.68
N ARG A 400 -13.56 22.00 14.95
CA ARG A 400 -12.23 22.32 14.41
C ARG A 400 -11.23 22.76 15.49
N ASP A 401 -11.72 23.26 16.59
CA ASP A 401 -10.90 23.73 17.72
C ASP A 401 -10.75 22.65 18.80
N LEU A 402 -11.51 21.55 18.72
CA LEU A 402 -11.47 20.48 19.70
C LEU A 402 -10.29 19.53 19.49
N ASP A 403 -9.76 19.00 20.60
CA ASP A 403 -8.90 17.84 20.59
C ASP A 403 -9.62 16.66 19.91
N LEU A 404 -9.01 16.05 18.88
CA LEU A 404 -9.69 15.03 18.08
C LEU A 404 -10.02 13.76 18.88
N ASP A 405 -9.13 13.32 19.77
CA ASP A 405 -9.39 12.14 20.59
C ASP A 405 -10.53 12.41 21.57
N ALA A 406 -10.52 13.58 22.21
CA ALA A 406 -11.58 14.01 23.11
C ALA A 406 -12.92 14.19 22.39
N LEU A 407 -12.90 14.66 21.12
CA LEU A 407 -14.08 14.74 20.26
C LEU A 407 -14.63 13.35 19.95
N TRP A 408 -13.80 12.45 19.47
CA TRP A 408 -14.22 11.10 19.09
C TRP A 408 -14.68 10.25 20.28
N GLU A 409 -14.12 10.50 21.47
CA GLU A 409 -14.62 9.88 22.71
C GLU A 409 -16.10 10.19 22.97
N CYS A 410 -16.61 11.32 22.53
CA CYS A 410 -18.01 11.71 22.72
C CYS A 410 -19.01 10.88 21.90
N PHE A 411 -18.55 10.20 20.84
CA PHE A 411 -19.44 9.58 19.84
C PHE A 411 -19.46 8.06 19.89
N GLY A 412 -20.64 7.49 19.68
CA GLY A 412 -20.88 6.11 19.29
C GLY A 412 -21.49 6.08 17.90
N LEU A 413 -20.66 5.91 16.87
CA LEU A 413 -21.09 5.87 15.47
C LEU A 413 -21.39 4.45 15.04
N VAL A 414 -22.60 4.24 14.48
CA VAL A 414 -22.99 3.02 13.78
C VAL A 414 -23.21 3.36 12.31
N PRO A 415 -22.27 3.03 11.42
CA PRO A 415 -22.34 3.40 10.02
C PRO A 415 -23.37 2.56 9.26
N GLN A 416 -23.83 3.06 8.12
CA GLN A 416 -24.78 2.37 7.22
C GLN A 416 -24.27 0.97 6.80
N ARG A 417 -22.96 0.84 6.56
CA ARG A 417 -22.30 -0.44 6.28
C ARG A 417 -21.41 -0.82 7.45
N PRO A 418 -21.90 -1.66 8.38
CA PRO A 418 -21.13 -2.05 9.54
C PRO A 418 -19.92 -2.88 9.14
N TYR A 419 -18.79 -2.60 9.76
CA TYR A 419 -17.55 -3.35 9.59
C TYR A 419 -17.14 -4.03 10.90
N LEU A 420 -16.84 -5.32 10.82
CA LEU A 420 -16.29 -6.10 11.93
C LEU A 420 -14.84 -6.50 11.60
N PHE A 421 -13.97 -6.36 12.58
CA PHE A 421 -12.57 -6.74 12.45
C PHE A 421 -12.38 -8.22 12.69
N THR A 422 -11.32 -8.78 12.08
CA THR A 422 -10.90 -10.16 12.36
C THR A 422 -10.54 -10.30 13.83
N GLY A 423 -11.12 -11.30 14.48
CA GLY A 423 -10.93 -11.54 15.91
C GLY A 423 -12.10 -12.31 16.48
N THR A 424 -12.58 -11.93 17.66
CA THR A 424 -13.74 -12.54 18.31
C THR A 424 -14.90 -11.54 18.44
N VAL A 425 -16.08 -12.00 18.82
CA VAL A 425 -17.21 -11.11 19.16
C VAL A 425 -16.76 -10.15 20.27
N ALA A 426 -16.16 -10.65 21.35
CA ALA A 426 -15.67 -9.83 22.46
C ALA A 426 -14.65 -8.77 22.01
N SER A 427 -13.67 -9.14 21.18
CA SER A 427 -12.67 -8.19 20.68
C SER A 427 -13.30 -7.08 19.85
N ASN A 428 -14.32 -7.37 19.04
CA ASN A 428 -15.05 -6.39 18.26
C ASN A 428 -15.90 -5.44 19.14
N LEU A 429 -16.48 -5.92 20.23
CA LEU A 429 -17.23 -5.08 21.16
C LEU A 429 -16.30 -4.21 22.01
N ARG A 430 -15.15 -4.74 22.44
CA ARG A 430 -14.12 -3.99 23.20
C ARG A 430 -13.46 -2.86 22.41
N LEU A 431 -13.59 -2.82 21.08
CA LEU A 431 -13.24 -1.60 20.31
C LEU A 431 -14.08 -0.38 20.75
N GLY A 432 -15.27 -0.59 21.29
CA GLY A 432 -16.06 0.48 21.91
C GLY A 432 -15.48 0.97 23.23
N ARG A 433 -15.05 0.04 24.09
CA ARG A 433 -14.40 0.30 25.36
C ARG A 433 -13.54 -0.91 25.75
N GLU A 434 -12.23 -0.72 25.84
CA GLU A 434 -11.23 -1.78 25.98
C GLU A 434 -11.38 -2.55 27.31
N ASP A 435 -11.69 -1.87 28.40
CA ASP A 435 -11.85 -2.39 29.75
C ASP A 435 -13.24 -2.96 30.06
N ALA A 436 -14.13 -3.07 29.05
CA ALA A 436 -15.49 -3.61 29.25
C ALA A 436 -15.44 -5.06 29.76
N THR A 437 -16.17 -5.30 30.85
CA THR A 437 -16.33 -6.63 31.46
C THR A 437 -17.22 -7.52 30.60
N GLU A 438 -17.15 -8.84 30.79
CA GLU A 438 -18.02 -9.77 30.06
C GLU A 438 -19.52 -9.50 30.31
N ASP A 439 -19.88 -9.17 31.56
CA ASP A 439 -21.27 -8.82 31.90
C ASP A 439 -21.76 -7.58 31.13
N GLU A 440 -20.90 -6.57 30.96
CA GLU A 440 -21.22 -5.39 30.18
C GLU A 440 -21.32 -5.70 28.68
N LEU A 441 -20.48 -6.63 28.16
CA LEU A 441 -20.60 -7.09 26.79
C LEU A 441 -21.92 -7.83 26.55
N TRP A 442 -22.30 -8.72 27.45
CA TRP A 442 -23.58 -9.44 27.38
C TRP A 442 -24.78 -8.51 27.51
N ALA A 443 -24.72 -7.53 28.41
CA ALA A 443 -25.79 -6.52 28.54
C ALA A 443 -25.94 -5.69 27.26
N ALA A 444 -24.83 -5.29 26.61
CA ALA A 444 -24.88 -4.58 25.35
C ALA A 444 -25.42 -5.44 24.20
N LEU A 445 -25.08 -6.74 24.15
CA LEU A 445 -25.63 -7.70 23.21
C LEU A 445 -27.15 -7.89 23.40
N GLU A 446 -27.62 -7.91 24.64
CA GLU A 446 -29.05 -7.99 24.95
C GLU A 446 -29.80 -6.75 24.47
N ILE A 447 -29.28 -5.55 24.74
CA ILE A 447 -29.85 -4.29 24.24
C ILE A 447 -29.88 -4.29 22.70
N ALA A 448 -28.79 -4.75 22.05
CA ALA A 448 -28.70 -4.83 20.60
C ALA A 448 -29.48 -6.02 19.98
N GLN A 449 -30.27 -6.76 20.77
CA GLN A 449 -31.01 -7.96 20.32
C GLN A 449 -30.08 -9.00 19.68
N ALA A 450 -28.85 -9.09 20.17
CA ALA A 450 -27.79 -9.92 19.62
C ALA A 450 -27.42 -11.11 20.51
N ARG A 451 -27.87 -11.13 21.75
CA ARG A 451 -27.51 -12.14 22.76
C ARG A 451 -27.81 -13.56 22.29
N GLU A 452 -29.03 -13.83 21.85
CA GLU A 452 -29.47 -15.17 21.46
C GLU A 452 -28.59 -15.80 20.38
N PHE A 453 -28.30 -15.05 19.31
CA PHE A 453 -27.49 -15.62 18.23
C PHE A 453 -26.01 -15.74 18.62
N VAL A 454 -25.48 -14.86 19.50
CA VAL A 454 -24.10 -14.97 19.99
C VAL A 454 -23.97 -16.16 20.95
N GLU A 455 -24.94 -16.41 21.82
CA GLU A 455 -24.98 -17.63 22.67
C GLU A 455 -25.07 -18.91 21.84
N ALA A 456 -25.73 -18.88 20.70
CA ALA A 456 -25.82 -20.00 19.75
C ALA A 456 -24.56 -20.21 18.92
N MET A 457 -23.63 -19.24 18.87
CA MET A 457 -22.37 -19.39 18.19
C MET A 457 -21.41 -20.27 19.03
N GLU A 458 -20.67 -21.15 18.38
CA GLU A 458 -19.62 -21.94 19.04
C GLU A 458 -18.56 -21.00 19.61
N GLY A 459 -18.40 -20.97 20.94
CA GLY A 459 -17.51 -20.08 21.67
C GLY A 459 -18.16 -18.80 22.21
N GLY A 460 -19.43 -18.48 21.88
CA GLY A 460 -20.14 -17.32 22.45
C GLY A 460 -19.40 -16.01 22.19
N LEU A 461 -18.96 -15.31 23.26
CA LEU A 461 -18.14 -14.08 23.13
C LEU A 461 -16.80 -14.31 22.42
N GLU A 462 -16.23 -15.49 22.53
CA GLU A 462 -14.97 -15.85 21.87
C GLU A 462 -15.19 -16.45 20.47
N ALA A 463 -16.44 -16.49 19.98
CA ALA A 463 -16.74 -16.94 18.63
C ALA A 463 -15.97 -16.10 17.58
N PRO A 464 -15.33 -16.77 16.59
CA PRO A 464 -14.48 -16.06 15.62
C PRO A 464 -15.30 -15.21 14.65
N ILE A 465 -14.83 -14.00 14.41
CA ILE A 465 -15.32 -13.08 13.37
C ILE A 465 -14.25 -12.96 12.29
N THR A 466 -14.64 -13.22 11.04
CA THR A 466 -13.76 -13.05 9.88
C THR A 466 -13.72 -11.58 9.43
N GLN A 467 -12.74 -11.23 8.60
CA GLN A 467 -12.59 -9.88 8.05
C GLN A 467 -13.90 -9.38 7.41
N GLY A 468 -14.35 -8.21 7.85
CA GLY A 468 -15.63 -7.62 7.42
C GLY A 468 -16.86 -8.34 7.93
N GLY A 469 -16.73 -9.34 8.82
CA GLY A 469 -17.86 -10.11 9.35
C GLY A 469 -18.59 -10.93 8.28
N THR A 470 -17.84 -11.53 7.33
CA THR A 470 -18.44 -12.29 6.22
C THR A 470 -19.07 -13.62 6.67
N ASN A 471 -18.74 -14.10 7.85
CA ASN A 471 -19.29 -15.30 8.48
C ASN A 471 -20.57 -15.05 9.31
N VAL A 472 -21.04 -13.82 9.37
CA VAL A 472 -22.30 -13.45 10.01
C VAL A 472 -23.25 -12.77 9.02
N SER A 473 -24.57 -12.87 9.23
CA SER A 473 -25.56 -12.22 8.35
C SER A 473 -25.47 -10.69 8.43
N GLY A 474 -26.07 -9.99 7.46
CA GLY A 474 -26.12 -8.52 7.45
C GLY A 474 -26.76 -7.95 8.73
N GLY A 475 -27.90 -8.50 9.15
CA GLY A 475 -28.58 -8.09 10.37
C GLY A 475 -27.81 -8.43 11.65
N GLN A 476 -27.12 -9.59 11.72
CA GLN A 476 -26.24 -9.93 12.83
C GLN A 476 -25.05 -8.97 12.93
N ARG A 477 -24.44 -8.65 11.78
CA ARG A 477 -23.33 -7.67 11.70
C ARG A 477 -23.76 -6.30 12.18
N GLN A 478 -24.95 -5.87 11.79
CA GLN A 478 -25.53 -4.59 12.21
C GLN A 478 -25.74 -4.55 13.72
N ARG A 479 -26.35 -5.62 14.30
CA ARG A 479 -26.58 -5.72 15.74
C ARG A 479 -25.27 -5.73 16.54
N LEU A 480 -24.22 -6.41 16.07
CA LEU A 480 -22.90 -6.36 16.71
C LEU A 480 -22.28 -4.95 16.65
N ALA A 481 -22.44 -4.21 15.54
CA ALA A 481 -21.98 -2.83 15.45
C ALA A 481 -22.76 -1.89 16.40
N ILE A 482 -24.07 -2.11 16.58
CA ILE A 482 -24.89 -1.39 17.56
C ILE A 482 -24.43 -1.75 18.98
N ALA A 483 -24.23 -3.04 19.29
CA ALA A 483 -23.70 -3.47 20.60
C ALA A 483 -22.36 -2.79 20.93
N ARG A 484 -21.45 -2.69 19.96
CA ARG A 484 -20.18 -1.97 20.12
C ARG A 484 -20.38 -0.50 20.49
N ALA A 485 -21.33 0.20 19.86
CA ALA A 485 -21.67 1.58 20.21
C ALA A 485 -22.30 1.68 21.63
N VAL A 486 -23.11 0.70 22.03
CA VAL A 486 -23.71 0.62 23.37
C VAL A 486 -22.64 0.38 24.45
N VAL A 487 -21.68 -0.52 24.22
CA VAL A 487 -20.54 -0.77 25.14
C VAL A 487 -19.75 0.51 25.43
N ARG A 488 -19.62 1.39 24.43
CA ARG A 488 -18.91 2.66 24.55
C ARG A 488 -19.54 3.65 25.51
N ARG A 489 -20.88 3.62 25.67
CA ARG A 489 -21.67 4.59 26.48
C ARG A 489 -21.35 6.05 26.14
N PRO A 490 -21.48 6.45 24.88
CA PRO A 490 -21.08 7.79 24.43
C PRO A 490 -22.09 8.86 24.86
N LEU A 491 -21.69 10.13 24.78
CA LEU A 491 -22.58 11.27 24.98
C LEU A 491 -23.54 11.46 23.80
N VAL A 492 -23.07 11.09 22.58
CA VAL A 492 -23.84 11.23 21.34
C VAL A 492 -23.83 9.92 20.57
N TYR A 493 -25.00 9.38 20.32
CA TYR A 493 -25.18 8.24 19.42
C TYR A 493 -25.52 8.73 18.02
N LEU A 494 -24.78 8.23 17.03
CA LEU A 494 -25.02 8.51 15.61
C LEU A 494 -25.34 7.19 14.89
N PHE A 495 -26.58 7.06 14.42
CA PHE A 495 -27.05 5.89 13.68
C PHE A 495 -27.28 6.29 12.22
N ASP A 496 -26.43 5.84 11.31
CA ASP A 496 -26.58 6.09 9.87
C ASP A 496 -27.26 4.90 9.22
N ASP A 497 -28.58 4.98 8.99
CA ASP A 497 -29.44 3.95 8.39
C ASP A 497 -29.25 2.54 9.00
N SER A 498 -28.94 2.52 10.30
CA SER A 498 -28.45 1.33 11.01
C SER A 498 -29.54 0.30 11.32
N PHE A 499 -30.79 0.59 11.03
CA PHE A 499 -31.94 -0.27 11.31
C PHE A 499 -32.51 -0.93 10.05
N SER A 500 -32.12 -0.48 8.86
CA SER A 500 -32.67 -0.92 7.58
C SER A 500 -32.45 -2.40 7.26
N ALA A 501 -31.37 -3.00 7.79
CA ALA A 501 -31.04 -4.40 7.59
C ALA A 501 -31.77 -5.36 8.57
N LEU A 502 -32.58 -4.82 9.49
CA LEU A 502 -33.32 -5.57 10.49
C LEU A 502 -34.77 -5.81 10.02
N ASP A 503 -35.37 -6.92 10.47
CA ASP A 503 -36.81 -7.13 10.36
C ASP A 503 -37.55 -6.21 11.32
N TYR A 504 -38.85 -5.99 11.07
CA TYR A 504 -39.66 -5.04 11.82
C TYR A 504 -39.77 -5.36 13.32
N ALA A 505 -39.83 -6.65 13.69
CA ALA A 505 -39.98 -7.05 15.08
C ALA A 505 -38.68 -6.79 15.84
N THR A 506 -37.52 -7.17 15.26
CA THR A 506 -36.20 -6.91 15.82
C THR A 506 -35.90 -5.42 15.91
N ASP A 507 -36.24 -4.60 14.90
CA ASP A 507 -36.10 -3.13 14.93
C ASP A 507 -36.90 -2.52 16.07
N ALA A 508 -38.17 -2.88 16.25
CA ALA A 508 -39.03 -2.37 17.32
C ALA A 508 -38.51 -2.76 18.73
N ALA A 509 -38.10 -4.03 18.90
CA ALA A 509 -37.54 -4.53 20.17
C ALA A 509 -36.24 -3.81 20.51
N LEU A 510 -35.33 -3.65 19.52
CA LEU A 510 -34.06 -2.95 19.68
C LEU A 510 -34.24 -1.48 20.10
N ARG A 511 -35.13 -0.74 19.43
CA ARG A 511 -35.42 0.67 19.77
C ARG A 511 -36.01 0.78 21.20
N THR A 512 -36.86 -0.16 21.58
CA THR A 512 -37.43 -0.20 22.94
C THR A 512 -36.33 -0.45 23.98
N ALA A 513 -35.37 -1.36 23.68
CA ALA A 513 -34.25 -1.67 24.58
C ALA A 513 -33.21 -0.54 24.64
N LEU A 514 -33.02 0.22 23.55
CA LEU A 514 -32.09 1.37 23.50
C LEU A 514 -32.61 2.59 24.31
N ARG A 515 -33.90 2.85 24.37
CA ARG A 515 -34.48 4.03 25.06
C ARG A 515 -33.98 4.26 26.49
N PRO A 516 -33.93 3.26 27.37
CA PRO A 516 -33.37 3.46 28.72
C PRO A 516 -31.90 3.83 28.74
N THR A 517 -31.11 3.22 27.85
CA THR A 517 -29.65 3.39 27.75
C THR A 517 -29.26 4.77 27.21
N THR A 518 -30.09 5.34 26.34
CA THR A 518 -29.85 6.62 25.67
C THR A 518 -30.52 7.83 26.34
N ARG A 519 -31.14 7.65 27.52
CA ARG A 519 -31.93 8.70 28.20
C ARG A 519 -31.16 9.98 28.50
N GLU A 520 -29.86 9.87 28.75
CA GLU A 520 -28.99 11.02 29.06
C GLU A 520 -28.14 11.44 27.89
N SER A 521 -28.16 10.67 26.79
CA SER A 521 -27.37 10.92 25.60
C SER A 521 -28.16 11.63 24.51
N THR A 522 -27.47 12.31 23.62
CA THR A 522 -28.03 12.82 22.38
C THR A 522 -28.12 11.71 21.36
N VAL A 523 -29.24 11.53 20.69
CA VAL A 523 -29.43 10.50 19.67
C VAL A 523 -29.73 11.15 18.34
N VAL A 524 -28.91 10.92 17.34
CA VAL A 524 -29.13 11.30 15.93
C VAL A 524 -29.33 10.05 15.11
N VAL A 525 -30.47 9.92 14.46
CA VAL A 525 -30.83 8.74 13.64
C VAL A 525 -31.12 9.16 12.21
N VAL A 526 -30.34 8.67 11.28
CA VAL A 526 -30.71 8.69 9.87
C VAL A 526 -31.51 7.43 9.57
N ALA A 527 -32.66 7.57 8.97
CA ALA A 527 -33.47 6.44 8.54
C ALA A 527 -34.12 6.69 7.18
N GLN A 528 -34.32 5.60 6.46
CA GLN A 528 -35.13 5.59 5.24
C GLN A 528 -36.56 5.12 5.50
N ARG A 529 -36.78 4.39 6.62
CA ARG A 529 -38.09 3.89 7.02
C ARG A 529 -38.76 4.85 7.98
N VAL A 530 -39.98 5.27 7.65
CA VAL A 530 -40.78 6.18 8.49
C VAL A 530 -41.06 5.59 9.88
N ASN A 531 -41.37 4.29 9.95
CA ASN A 531 -41.63 3.59 11.22
C ASN A 531 -40.48 3.67 12.22
N THR A 532 -39.22 3.81 11.74
CA THR A 532 -38.05 3.94 12.60
C THR A 532 -38.00 5.30 13.31
N ILE A 533 -38.55 6.35 12.72
CA ILE A 533 -38.41 7.74 13.17
C ILE A 533 -39.72 8.39 13.64
N ARG A 534 -40.85 7.71 13.48
CA ARG A 534 -42.18 8.25 13.80
C ARG A 534 -42.26 8.82 15.22
N ASP A 535 -41.61 8.16 16.17
CA ASP A 535 -41.61 8.54 17.60
C ASP A 535 -40.46 9.49 17.97
N ALA A 536 -39.68 10.01 17.01
CA ALA A 536 -38.59 10.94 17.29
C ALA A 536 -39.14 12.27 17.86
N ASP A 537 -38.37 12.88 18.75
CA ASP A 537 -38.70 14.18 19.34
C ASP A 537 -38.70 15.30 18.32
N GLU A 538 -37.82 15.16 17.32
CA GLU A 538 -37.66 16.07 16.20
C GLU A 538 -37.26 15.30 14.94
N ILE A 539 -37.89 15.58 13.82
CA ILE A 539 -37.59 15.03 12.51
C ILE A 539 -37.17 16.17 11.60
N ILE A 540 -36.01 16.01 10.97
CA ILE A 540 -35.47 16.92 9.95
C ILE A 540 -35.64 16.24 8.59
N VAL A 541 -36.32 16.94 7.69
CA VAL A 541 -36.53 16.47 6.31
C VAL A 541 -35.51 17.15 5.42
N LEU A 542 -34.64 16.35 4.80
CA LEU A 542 -33.63 16.81 3.85
C LEU A 542 -34.10 16.52 2.42
N ASP A 543 -34.06 17.55 1.59
CA ASP A 543 -34.28 17.42 0.16
C ASP A 543 -33.25 18.29 -0.61
N GLU A 544 -32.64 17.75 -1.65
CA GLU A 544 -31.58 18.40 -2.45
C GLU A 544 -30.52 19.13 -1.61
N GLY A 545 -30.14 18.55 -0.47
CA GLY A 545 -29.12 19.10 0.41
C GLY A 545 -29.58 20.24 1.33
N ALA A 546 -30.86 20.59 1.35
CA ALA A 546 -31.42 21.61 2.22
C ALA A 546 -32.46 21.03 3.20
N VAL A 547 -32.68 21.71 4.34
CA VAL A 547 -33.76 21.36 5.27
C VAL A 547 -35.06 21.95 4.76
N VAL A 548 -35.99 21.09 4.33
CA VAL A 548 -37.31 21.49 3.80
C VAL A 548 -38.44 21.34 4.83
N GLY A 549 -38.20 20.65 5.92
CA GLY A 549 -39.17 20.46 6.99
C GLY A 549 -38.50 20.14 8.32
N ARG A 550 -39.10 20.64 9.42
CA ARG A 550 -38.67 20.41 10.79
C ARG A 550 -39.85 20.35 11.73
N GLY A 551 -39.92 19.31 12.54
CA GLY A 551 -41.03 19.15 13.52
C GLY A 551 -41.23 17.70 13.92
N ARG A 552 -42.33 17.40 14.58
CA ARG A 552 -42.77 16.05 14.90
C ARG A 552 -43.55 15.44 13.73
N HIS A 553 -43.69 14.11 13.73
CA HIS A 553 -44.42 13.37 12.69
C HIS A 553 -45.78 14.01 12.33
N GLY A 554 -46.66 14.24 13.32
CA GLY A 554 -48.00 14.80 13.06
C GLY A 554 -47.97 16.25 12.53
N GLU A 555 -46.96 17.06 12.90
CA GLU A 555 -46.78 18.42 12.38
C GLU A 555 -46.30 18.39 10.93
N LEU A 556 -45.32 17.55 10.64
CA LEU A 556 -44.76 17.42 9.30
C LEU A 556 -45.75 16.83 8.29
N MET A 557 -46.61 15.93 8.72
CA MET A 557 -47.70 15.42 7.88
C MET A 557 -48.64 16.54 7.39
N GLN A 558 -48.76 17.65 8.16
CA GLN A 558 -49.60 18.79 7.80
C GLN A 558 -48.82 19.90 7.08
N THR A 559 -47.55 20.10 7.41
CA THR A 559 -46.79 21.28 7.00
C THR A 559 -45.73 21.02 5.94
N CYS A 560 -45.29 19.76 5.73
CA CYS A 560 -44.23 19.42 4.81
C CYS A 560 -44.69 18.41 3.74
N GLU A 561 -44.83 18.87 2.51
CA GLU A 561 -45.27 18.05 1.38
C GLU A 561 -44.31 16.89 1.11
N THR A 562 -43.01 17.17 1.05
CA THR A 562 -41.97 16.14 0.86
C THR A 562 -42.02 15.03 1.92
N TYR A 563 -42.25 15.41 3.20
CA TYR A 563 -42.41 14.42 4.26
C TYR A 563 -43.66 13.55 4.07
N ARG A 564 -44.79 14.17 3.74
CA ARG A 564 -46.04 13.46 3.49
C ARG A 564 -45.90 12.49 2.32
N GLU A 565 -45.25 12.89 1.23
CA GLU A 565 -44.98 12.02 0.09
C GLU A 565 -44.11 10.81 0.49
N ILE A 566 -43.06 11.02 1.28
CA ILE A 566 -42.21 9.93 1.80
C ILE A 566 -43.05 8.98 2.66
N VAL A 567 -43.90 9.49 3.54
CA VAL A 567 -44.73 8.66 4.41
C VAL A 567 -45.74 7.85 3.59
N LEU A 568 -46.47 8.47 2.68
CA LEU A 568 -47.51 7.83 1.86
C LEU A 568 -46.93 6.85 0.82
N SER A 569 -45.65 6.99 0.49
CA SER A 569 -44.94 5.99 -0.33
C SER A 569 -44.64 4.68 0.42
N GLN A 570 -44.67 4.70 1.76
CA GLN A 570 -44.27 3.56 2.62
C GLN A 570 -45.46 2.99 3.44
N LEU A 571 -46.42 3.81 3.77
CA LEU A 571 -47.56 3.48 4.65
C LEU A 571 -48.88 3.81 3.95
N SER A 572 -49.94 3.07 4.27
CA SER A 572 -51.28 3.43 3.88
C SER A 572 -51.73 4.71 4.61
N GLU A 573 -52.73 5.40 4.09
CA GLU A 573 -53.28 6.61 4.75
C GLU A 573 -53.78 6.34 6.19
N GLU A 574 -54.29 5.13 6.44
CA GLU A 574 -54.76 4.71 7.77
C GLU A 574 -53.58 4.46 8.74
N GLU A 575 -52.45 3.96 8.25
CA GLU A 575 -51.26 3.74 9.07
C GLU A 575 -50.44 5.02 9.26
N ALA A 576 -50.59 5.98 8.37
CA ALA A 576 -49.90 7.27 8.38
C ALA A 576 -50.53 8.28 9.35
N ALA A 577 -51.80 8.12 9.70
CA ALA A 577 -52.51 8.93 10.68
C ALA A 577 -52.20 8.48 12.11
#